data_f9cfff8164272dc146f0b02d13a603bf
#
_entry.id   f9cfff8164272dc146f0b02d13a603bf
#
_cell.length_a   1.000
_cell.length_b   1.000
_cell.length_c   1.000
_cell.angle_alpha   90.00
_cell.angle_beta   90.00
_cell.angle_gamma   90.00
#
_symmetry.space_group_name_H-M   'P 1'
#
loop_
_entity.id
_entity.type
_entity.pdbx_description
1 polymer ?
#
loop_
_entity_poly.entity_id
_entity_poly.type
_entity_poly.pdbx_seq_one_letter_code
_entity_poly.pdbx_strand_id
1 'polypeptide(L)'
;MNMIAPSPKRLFLTGPSGCGKSTLLRKALQNKLSPAGGFITERATDKDGRYLYFYLQPTNGGSRHIFLDLRLKPPVRRNEVFTQTAAQLLAQPAPFFLLDEIGGLELLLPEFRAALDAFLTTDSPCIGVLKGMQNAQALTKTAGLPEAYLTAAADLRRCLEADPHTQILEVSGWDDEAAWHAVTGWVEEYAHG
;
A
#
# COMPACT_ATOMS: atom_id res chain seq x y z
N MET A 1 -33.88 -7.60 11.30
CA MET A 1 -32.63 -8.27 10.87
C MET A 1 -31.84 -7.22 10.07
N ASN A 2 -30.91 -6.52 10.72
CA ASN A 2 -30.04 -5.58 10.00
C ASN A 2 -29.11 -6.43 9.12
N MET A 3 -29.35 -6.45 7.82
CA MET A 3 -28.37 -6.95 6.87
C MET A 3 -27.18 -5.97 6.90
N ILE A 4 -26.08 -6.39 7.52
CA ILE A 4 -24.80 -5.70 7.40
C ILE A 4 -24.45 -5.78 5.91
N ALA A 5 -24.26 -4.63 5.27
CA ALA A 5 -23.80 -4.63 3.88
C ALA A 5 -22.47 -5.40 3.80
N PRO A 6 -22.26 -6.22 2.76
CA PRO A 6 -20.99 -6.95 2.62
C PRO A 6 -19.83 -5.97 2.58
N SER A 7 -18.70 -6.37 3.17
CA SER A 7 -17.49 -5.55 3.15
C SER A 7 -17.02 -5.31 1.71
N PRO A 8 -16.45 -4.14 1.42
CA PRO A 8 -15.91 -3.89 0.09
C PRO A 8 -14.80 -4.91 -0.22
N LYS A 9 -14.73 -5.38 -1.45
CA LYS A 9 -13.72 -6.36 -1.86
C LYS A 9 -12.30 -5.81 -1.72
N ARG A 10 -12.15 -4.50 -1.96
CA ARG A 10 -10.91 -3.76 -1.77
C ARG A 10 -11.10 -2.66 -0.74
N LEU A 11 -10.24 -2.64 0.27
CA LEU A 11 -10.23 -1.62 1.32
C LEU A 11 -8.87 -0.95 1.39
N PHE A 12 -8.81 0.34 1.07
CA PHE A 12 -7.58 1.12 1.19
C PHE A 12 -7.70 2.16 2.30
N LEU A 13 -6.74 2.16 3.20
CA LEU A 13 -6.60 3.19 4.23
C LEU A 13 -5.78 4.36 3.69
N THR A 14 -6.26 5.58 3.88
CA THR A 14 -5.52 6.80 3.57
C THR A 14 -5.48 7.73 4.79
N GLY A 15 -4.75 8.82 4.72
CA GLY A 15 -4.64 9.79 5.82
C GLY A 15 -3.20 10.25 6.07
N PRO A 16 -2.97 11.10 7.07
CA PRO A 16 -1.66 11.67 7.37
C PRO A 16 -0.57 10.62 7.59
N SER A 17 0.68 10.99 7.29
CA SER A 17 1.83 10.13 7.61
C SER A 17 1.95 9.93 9.11
N GLY A 18 2.15 8.68 9.55
CA GLY A 18 2.29 8.36 10.97
C GLY A 18 1.00 8.24 11.76
N CYS A 19 -0.20 8.40 11.16
CA CYS A 19 -1.48 8.24 11.88
C CYS A 19 -1.83 6.78 12.24
N GLY A 20 -0.97 5.79 11.92
CA GLY A 20 -1.16 4.42 12.38
C GLY A 20 -1.75 3.43 11.37
N LYS A 21 -1.99 3.80 10.09
CA LYS A 21 -2.59 2.94 9.05
C LYS A 21 -1.96 1.55 8.96
N SER A 22 -0.65 1.49 8.71
CA SER A 22 0.09 0.22 8.62
C SER A 22 0.08 -0.56 9.93
N THR A 23 0.12 0.12 11.07
CA THR A 23 0.03 -0.51 12.39
C THR A 23 -1.34 -1.17 12.59
N LEU A 24 -2.41 -0.48 12.17
CA LEU A 24 -3.78 -0.99 12.24
C LEU A 24 -3.94 -2.24 11.37
N LEU A 25 -3.46 -2.21 10.12
CA LEU A 25 -3.48 -3.37 9.23
C LEU A 25 -2.71 -4.55 9.81
N ARG A 26 -1.49 -4.34 10.30
CA ARG A 26 -0.67 -5.39 10.89
C ARG A 26 -1.31 -6.01 12.12
N LYS A 27 -1.92 -5.17 12.98
CA LYS A 27 -2.62 -5.63 14.17
C LYS A 27 -3.83 -6.50 13.82
N ALA A 28 -4.60 -6.12 12.80
CA ALA A 28 -5.78 -6.86 12.38
C ALA A 28 -5.41 -8.18 11.65
N LEU A 29 -4.38 -8.14 10.80
CA LEU A 29 -3.94 -9.31 10.03
C LEU A 29 -3.07 -10.28 10.83
N GLN A 30 -2.34 -9.84 11.85
CA GLN A 30 -1.50 -10.66 12.73
C GLN A 30 -0.93 -11.93 12.05
N ASN A 31 -1.42 -13.11 12.44
CA ASN A 31 -0.96 -14.42 11.96
C ASN A 31 -1.57 -14.83 10.59
N LYS A 32 -2.36 -13.95 9.96
CA LYS A 32 -3.03 -14.23 8.68
C LYS A 32 -2.23 -13.78 7.45
N LEU A 33 -1.03 -13.23 7.64
CA LEU A 33 -0.21 -12.72 6.53
C LEU A 33 0.42 -13.81 5.66
N SER A 34 0.64 -15.02 6.21
CA SER A 34 1.34 -16.08 5.48
C SER A 34 0.70 -16.49 4.15
N PRO A 35 -0.65 -16.57 3.99
CA PRO A 35 -1.26 -16.86 2.70
C PRO A 35 -1.46 -15.62 1.83
N ALA A 36 -1.21 -14.41 2.31
CA ALA A 36 -1.44 -13.18 1.57
C ALA A 36 -0.46 -13.01 0.42
N GLY A 37 -0.96 -12.55 -0.74
CA GLY A 37 -0.15 -12.00 -1.81
C GLY A 37 0.20 -10.53 -1.57
N GLY A 38 1.04 -9.96 -2.44
CA GLY A 38 1.40 -8.56 -2.38
C GLY A 38 2.64 -8.29 -1.53
N PHE A 39 2.75 -7.06 -1.01
CA PHE A 39 3.98 -6.58 -0.39
C PHE A 39 3.73 -5.51 0.68
N ILE A 40 4.74 -5.31 1.52
CA ILE A 40 4.83 -4.24 2.51
C ILE A 40 6.04 -3.38 2.14
N THR A 41 5.88 -2.06 2.20
CA THR A 41 7.02 -1.14 2.09
C THR A 41 7.33 -0.54 3.46
N GLU A 42 8.58 -0.56 3.84
CA GLU A 42 9.03 -0.06 5.11
C GLU A 42 10.31 0.77 4.98
N ARG A 43 10.62 1.48 6.04
CA ARG A 43 11.81 2.31 6.17
C ARG A 43 12.63 1.86 7.36
N ALA A 44 13.94 1.80 7.18
CA ALA A 44 14.89 1.64 8.27
C ALA A 44 15.41 3.00 8.71
N THR A 45 15.55 3.18 10.01
CA THR A 45 16.12 4.40 10.61
C THR A 45 17.36 4.05 11.45
N ASP A 46 18.25 5.02 11.65
CA ASP A 46 19.27 4.94 12.67
C ASP A 46 18.71 5.24 14.08
N LYS A 47 19.60 5.23 15.07
CA LYS A 47 19.26 5.54 16.47
C LYS A 47 18.74 6.97 16.70
N ASP A 48 19.03 7.89 15.77
CA ASP A 48 18.63 9.28 15.82
C ASP A 48 17.34 9.54 14.99
N GLY A 49 16.72 8.47 14.46
CA GLY A 49 15.49 8.54 13.68
C GLY A 49 15.69 8.98 12.22
N ARG A 50 16.95 9.09 11.73
CA ARG A 50 17.21 9.44 10.32
C ARG A 50 16.98 8.24 9.44
N TYR A 51 16.33 8.43 8.28
CA TYR A 51 16.10 7.37 7.32
C TYR A 51 17.42 6.88 6.70
N LEU A 52 17.62 5.57 6.73
CA LEU A 52 18.78 4.89 6.14
C LEU A 52 18.44 4.35 4.76
N TYR A 53 17.36 3.61 4.66
CA TYR A 53 16.89 3.05 3.40
C TYR A 53 15.41 2.67 3.49
N PHE A 54 14.81 2.52 2.32
CA PHE A 54 13.45 2.02 2.16
C PHE A 54 13.52 0.67 1.44
N TYR A 55 12.68 -0.27 1.89
CA TYR A 55 12.65 -1.60 1.31
C TYR A 55 11.21 -2.08 1.09
N LEU A 56 11.08 -3.00 0.15
CA LEU A 56 9.88 -3.78 -0.10
C LEU A 56 10.11 -5.19 0.43
N GLN A 57 9.12 -5.74 1.10
CA GLN A 57 9.11 -7.11 1.59
C GLN A 57 7.84 -7.82 1.13
N PRO A 58 7.94 -9.01 0.49
CA PRO A 58 6.77 -9.84 0.22
C PRO A 58 6.02 -10.21 1.50
N THR A 59 4.70 -10.24 1.44
CA THR A 59 3.84 -10.58 2.61
C THR A 59 4.05 -12.00 3.11
N ASN A 60 4.39 -12.92 2.22
CA ASN A 60 4.65 -14.33 2.53
C ASN A 60 6.01 -14.62 3.19
N GLY A 61 6.73 -13.59 3.66
CA GLY A 61 8.01 -13.75 4.38
C GLY A 61 9.25 -13.86 3.51
N GLY A 62 9.18 -13.48 2.24
CA GLY A 62 10.33 -13.41 1.33
C GLY A 62 11.40 -12.39 1.74
N SER A 63 12.50 -12.34 0.98
CA SER A 63 13.63 -11.43 1.21
C SER A 63 13.22 -9.97 1.09
N ARG A 64 13.88 -9.11 1.87
CA ARG A 64 13.73 -7.65 1.76
C ARG A 64 14.51 -7.13 0.55
N HIS A 65 13.90 -6.25 -0.22
CA HIS A 65 14.49 -5.62 -1.40
C HIS A 65 14.58 -4.11 -1.19
N ILE A 66 15.81 -3.60 -1.02
CA ILE A 66 16.03 -2.15 -0.85
C ILE A 66 15.77 -1.45 -2.18
N PHE A 67 14.78 -0.55 -2.24
CA PHE A 67 14.48 0.22 -3.44
C PHE A 67 14.96 1.68 -3.39
N LEU A 68 15.27 2.22 -2.20
CA LEU A 68 15.90 3.53 -2.03
C LEU A 68 16.92 3.47 -0.90
N ASP A 69 18.18 3.70 -1.22
CA ASP A 69 19.28 3.68 -0.26
C ASP A 69 19.84 5.10 -0.06
N LEU A 70 19.57 5.69 1.10
CA LEU A 70 19.98 7.05 1.47
C LEU A 70 21.37 7.09 2.11
N ARG A 71 21.96 5.93 2.41
CA ARG A 71 23.34 5.83 2.97
C ARG A 71 24.38 6.15 1.91
N LEU A 72 24.02 5.95 0.64
CA LEU A 72 24.89 6.22 -0.51
C LEU A 72 24.78 7.68 -0.94
N LYS A 73 25.83 8.22 -1.54
CA LYS A 73 25.88 9.60 -2.04
C LYS A 73 26.35 9.60 -3.48
N PRO A 74 25.50 9.96 -4.46
CA PRO A 74 24.07 10.30 -4.28
C PRO A 74 23.23 9.09 -3.84
N PRO A 75 22.02 9.32 -3.31
CA PRO A 75 21.09 8.24 -2.99
C PRO A 75 20.81 7.34 -4.19
N VAL A 76 20.76 6.04 -3.97
CA VAL A 76 20.53 5.06 -5.05
C VAL A 76 19.10 4.55 -5.00
N ARG A 77 18.41 4.68 -6.13
CA ARG A 77 17.08 4.11 -6.36
C ARG A 77 17.20 2.88 -7.25
N ARG A 78 16.47 1.81 -6.87
CA ARG A 78 16.40 0.54 -7.59
C ARG A 78 14.99 0.30 -8.07
N ASN A 79 14.68 0.77 -9.26
CA ASN A 79 13.35 0.68 -9.87
C ASN A 79 12.95 -0.77 -10.14
N GLU A 80 13.90 -1.66 -10.38
CA GLU A 80 13.69 -3.09 -10.60
C GLU A 80 12.96 -3.79 -9.45
N VAL A 81 13.01 -3.25 -8.23
CA VAL A 81 12.24 -3.77 -7.10
C VAL A 81 10.74 -3.65 -7.37
N PHE A 82 10.30 -2.59 -8.03
CA PHE A 82 8.89 -2.41 -8.40
C PHE A 82 8.57 -3.02 -9.76
N THR A 83 9.40 -2.83 -10.77
CA THR A 83 9.12 -3.31 -12.14
C THR A 83 9.24 -4.83 -12.27
N GLN A 84 9.97 -5.49 -11.38
CA GLN A 84 10.13 -6.94 -11.36
C GLN A 84 9.47 -7.56 -10.13
N THR A 85 10.00 -7.30 -8.92
CA THR A 85 9.54 -7.99 -7.72
C THR A 85 8.08 -7.67 -7.38
N ALA A 86 7.71 -6.39 -7.26
CA ALA A 86 6.34 -6.03 -6.92
C ALA A 86 5.34 -6.45 -8.02
N ALA A 87 5.70 -6.27 -9.30
CA ALA A 87 4.87 -6.69 -10.42
C ALA A 87 4.63 -8.21 -10.44
N GLN A 88 5.66 -9.01 -10.14
CA GLN A 88 5.52 -10.47 -10.02
C GLN A 88 4.63 -10.86 -8.85
N LEU A 89 4.74 -10.20 -7.70
CA LEU A 89 3.91 -10.45 -6.52
C LEU A 89 2.43 -10.17 -6.79
N LEU A 90 2.12 -9.13 -7.58
CA LEU A 90 0.74 -8.83 -7.99
C LEU A 90 0.17 -9.85 -8.98
N ALA A 91 1.01 -10.53 -9.77
CA ALA A 91 0.60 -11.53 -10.75
C ALA A 91 0.46 -12.94 -10.15
N GLN A 92 0.99 -13.20 -8.95
CA GLN A 92 0.89 -14.51 -8.30
C GLN A 92 -0.50 -14.71 -7.68
N PRO A 93 -1.11 -15.91 -7.82
CA PRO A 93 -2.39 -16.18 -7.18
C PRO A 93 -2.24 -16.22 -5.66
N ALA A 94 -3.19 -15.58 -4.97
CA ALA A 94 -3.28 -15.61 -3.51
C ALA A 94 -4.75 -15.46 -3.08
N PRO A 95 -5.14 -15.95 -1.89
CA PRO A 95 -6.51 -15.84 -1.40
C PRO A 95 -6.92 -14.37 -1.19
N PHE A 96 -6.00 -13.54 -0.78
CA PHE A 96 -6.15 -12.09 -0.67
C PHE A 96 -4.78 -11.40 -0.78
N PHE A 97 -4.80 -10.06 -0.93
CA PHE A 97 -3.58 -9.25 -1.09
C PHE A 97 -3.48 -8.18 -0.02
N LEU A 98 -2.23 -7.92 0.41
CA LEU A 98 -1.87 -6.74 1.19
C LEU A 98 -0.92 -5.86 0.39
N LEU A 99 -1.29 -4.59 0.21
CA LEU A 99 -0.48 -3.56 -0.48
C LEU A 99 -0.21 -2.38 0.46
N ASP A 100 0.84 -2.47 1.25
CA ASP A 100 1.20 -1.45 2.24
C ASP A 100 2.60 -0.89 1.97
N GLU A 101 2.74 0.22 1.30
CA GLU A 101 1.87 1.30 0.82
C GLU A 101 1.98 1.42 -0.71
N ILE A 102 0.91 1.85 -1.41
CA ILE A 102 0.94 2.23 -2.83
C ILE A 102 0.64 3.72 -3.01
N GLY A 103 0.96 4.26 -4.18
CA GLY A 103 0.71 5.68 -4.49
C GLY A 103 1.95 6.56 -4.34
N GLY A 104 3.14 5.98 -4.35
CA GLY A 104 4.41 6.68 -4.36
C GLY A 104 4.98 6.86 -5.79
N LEU A 105 6.30 7.06 -5.85
CA LEU A 105 7.02 7.28 -7.12
C LEU A 105 7.04 6.05 -8.03
N GLU A 106 6.73 4.88 -7.53
CA GLU A 106 6.58 3.66 -8.32
C GLU A 106 5.49 3.78 -9.38
N LEU A 107 4.52 4.69 -9.20
CA LEU A 107 3.48 4.97 -10.20
C LEU A 107 4.03 5.57 -11.50
N LEU A 108 5.25 6.13 -11.47
CA LEU A 108 5.94 6.64 -12.65
C LEU A 108 6.69 5.54 -13.43
N LEU A 109 6.69 4.31 -12.93
CA LEU A 109 7.30 3.16 -13.59
C LEU A 109 6.24 2.43 -14.42
N PRO A 110 6.32 2.49 -15.77
CA PRO A 110 5.25 1.98 -16.63
C PRO A 110 4.93 0.50 -16.39
N GLU A 111 5.95 -0.32 -16.15
CA GLU A 111 5.79 -1.76 -15.93
C GLU A 111 5.05 -2.04 -14.61
N PHE A 112 5.40 -1.33 -13.53
CA PHE A 112 4.69 -1.46 -12.26
C PHE A 112 3.26 -0.95 -12.39
N ARG A 113 3.06 0.21 -13.04
CA ARG A 113 1.73 0.78 -13.23
C ARG A 113 0.83 -0.17 -14.02
N ALA A 114 1.33 -0.77 -15.11
CA ALA A 114 0.60 -1.76 -15.88
C ALA A 114 0.23 -3.01 -15.06
N ALA A 115 1.16 -3.50 -14.23
CA ALA A 115 0.91 -4.63 -13.35
C ALA A 115 -0.15 -4.30 -12.27
N LEU A 116 -0.09 -3.11 -11.69
CA LEU A 116 -1.09 -2.64 -10.71
C LEU A 116 -2.46 -2.48 -11.36
N ASP A 117 -2.53 -1.86 -12.54
CA ASP A 117 -3.79 -1.68 -13.27
C ASP A 117 -4.40 -3.04 -13.65
N ALA A 118 -3.60 -4.00 -14.13
CA ALA A 118 -4.05 -5.36 -14.40
C ALA A 118 -4.55 -6.06 -13.14
N PHE A 119 -3.84 -5.94 -12.01
CA PHE A 119 -4.28 -6.47 -10.72
C PHE A 119 -5.63 -5.90 -10.28
N LEU A 120 -5.81 -4.59 -10.42
CA LEU A 120 -7.06 -3.91 -10.04
C LEU A 120 -8.26 -4.29 -10.91
N THR A 121 -8.05 -4.91 -12.09
CA THR A 121 -9.15 -5.49 -12.90
C THR A 121 -9.55 -6.90 -12.45
N THR A 122 -8.75 -7.56 -11.61
CA THR A 122 -9.08 -8.90 -11.09
C THR A 122 -10.17 -8.82 -10.03
N ASP A 123 -10.75 -9.97 -9.69
CA ASP A 123 -11.73 -10.09 -8.61
C ASP A 123 -11.09 -10.41 -7.23
N SER A 124 -9.79 -10.20 -7.11
CA SER A 124 -9.01 -10.54 -5.92
C SER A 124 -9.30 -9.59 -4.75
N PRO A 125 -9.62 -10.11 -3.54
CA PRO A 125 -9.72 -9.29 -2.35
C PRO A 125 -8.38 -8.62 -2.03
N CYS A 126 -8.44 -7.34 -1.67
CA CYS A 126 -7.22 -6.58 -1.38
C CYS A 126 -7.45 -5.58 -0.25
N ILE A 127 -6.51 -5.54 0.68
CA ILE A 127 -6.46 -4.49 1.70
C ILE A 127 -5.10 -3.80 1.63
N GLY A 128 -5.06 -2.50 1.91
CA GLY A 128 -3.79 -1.80 1.83
C GLY A 128 -3.79 -0.36 2.32
N VAL A 129 -2.68 0.31 2.11
CA VAL A 129 -2.51 1.74 2.38
C VAL A 129 -2.32 2.47 1.05
N LEU A 130 -3.18 3.45 0.80
CA LEU A 130 -3.05 4.39 -0.30
C LEU A 130 -2.45 5.70 0.22
N LYS A 131 -1.37 6.15 -0.39
CA LYS A 131 -0.76 7.44 -0.06
C LYS A 131 -1.74 8.58 -0.26
N GLY A 132 -1.95 9.39 0.79
CA GLY A 132 -2.85 10.54 0.73
C GLY A 132 -2.33 11.63 -0.22
N MET A 133 -3.25 12.33 -0.90
CA MET A 133 -2.89 13.40 -1.84
C MET A 133 -2.13 14.56 -1.18
N GLN A 134 -2.44 14.88 0.08
CA GLN A 134 -1.67 15.88 0.85
C GLN A 134 -0.22 15.45 1.05
N ASN A 135 0.02 14.16 1.35
CA ASN A 135 1.36 13.61 1.48
C ASN A 135 2.10 13.62 0.13
N ALA A 136 1.41 13.32 -0.97
CA ALA A 136 1.98 13.40 -2.32
C ALA A 136 2.39 14.83 -2.69
N GLN A 137 1.53 15.81 -2.42
CA GLN A 137 1.81 17.23 -2.64
C GLN A 137 2.98 17.75 -1.79
N ALA A 138 3.00 17.39 -0.50
CA ALA A 138 4.10 17.74 0.38
C ALA A 138 5.43 17.16 -0.11
N LEU A 139 5.45 15.89 -0.52
CA LEU A 139 6.63 15.22 -1.06
C LEU A 139 7.10 15.87 -2.37
N THR A 140 6.19 16.26 -3.26
CA THR A 140 6.51 16.98 -4.49
C THR A 140 7.22 18.28 -4.20
N LYS A 141 6.71 19.07 -3.24
CA LYS A 141 7.31 20.34 -2.86
C LYS A 141 8.69 20.18 -2.21
N THR A 142 8.84 19.21 -1.31
CA THR A 142 10.06 19.05 -0.50
C THR A 142 11.18 18.30 -1.24
N ALA A 143 10.83 17.35 -2.12
CA ALA A 143 11.79 16.53 -2.85
C ALA A 143 11.92 16.92 -4.34
N GLY A 144 11.22 17.96 -4.79
CA GLY A 144 11.30 18.43 -6.20
C GLY A 144 10.84 17.38 -7.21
N LEU A 145 9.79 16.60 -6.87
CA LEU A 145 9.31 15.55 -7.74
C LEU A 145 8.58 16.12 -8.97
N PRO A 146 8.59 15.41 -10.11
CA PRO A 146 7.91 15.86 -11.31
C PRO A 146 6.39 15.94 -11.11
N GLU A 147 5.73 16.89 -11.76
CA GLU A 147 4.27 17.06 -11.71
C GLU A 147 3.52 15.81 -12.20
N ALA A 148 4.10 15.06 -13.12
CA ALA A 148 3.59 13.76 -13.58
C ALA A 148 3.30 12.78 -12.42
N TYR A 149 4.03 12.88 -11.29
CA TYR A 149 3.76 12.08 -10.10
C TYR A 149 2.40 12.42 -9.47
N LEU A 150 2.07 13.71 -9.33
CA LEU A 150 0.76 14.10 -8.78
C LEU A 150 -0.39 13.68 -9.69
N THR A 151 -0.20 13.79 -11.01
CA THR A 151 -1.16 13.29 -12.00
C THR A 151 -1.38 11.78 -11.83
N ALA A 152 -0.30 11.00 -11.78
CA ALA A 152 -0.38 9.55 -11.62
C ALA A 152 -1.05 9.13 -10.29
N ALA A 153 -0.77 9.85 -9.20
CA ALA A 153 -1.40 9.60 -7.89
C ALA A 153 -2.91 9.94 -7.90
N ALA A 154 -3.28 11.06 -8.53
CA ALA A 154 -4.68 11.45 -8.68
C ALA A 154 -5.45 10.48 -9.59
N ASP A 155 -4.83 9.98 -10.66
CA ASP A 155 -5.42 9.01 -11.57
C ASP A 155 -5.66 7.66 -10.88
N LEU A 156 -4.68 7.15 -10.11
CA LEU A 156 -4.88 5.95 -9.32
C LEU A 156 -6.05 6.11 -8.34
N ARG A 157 -6.08 7.22 -7.61
CA ARG A 157 -7.16 7.49 -6.65
C ARG A 157 -8.53 7.52 -7.34
N ARG A 158 -8.64 8.20 -8.48
CA ARG A 158 -9.88 8.27 -9.26
C ARG A 158 -10.34 6.89 -9.74
N CYS A 159 -9.40 6.04 -10.21
CA CYS A 159 -9.71 4.67 -10.60
C CYS A 159 -10.28 3.85 -9.43
N LEU A 160 -9.65 3.96 -8.24
CA LEU A 160 -10.10 3.27 -7.04
C LEU A 160 -11.47 3.79 -6.54
N GLU A 161 -11.71 5.09 -6.59
CA GLU A 161 -13.00 5.71 -6.20
C GLU A 161 -14.14 5.38 -7.18
N ALA A 162 -13.82 5.14 -8.44
CA ALA A 162 -14.80 4.75 -9.46
C ALA A 162 -15.19 3.26 -9.42
N ASP A 163 -14.41 2.43 -8.74
CA ASP A 163 -14.68 0.99 -8.61
C ASP A 163 -15.71 0.74 -7.48
N PRO A 164 -16.90 0.20 -7.79
CA PRO A 164 -17.95 -0.03 -6.80
C PRO A 164 -17.58 -1.07 -5.73
N HIS A 165 -16.54 -1.88 -5.96
CA HIS A 165 -16.05 -2.88 -5.03
C HIS A 165 -14.88 -2.37 -4.18
N THR A 166 -14.48 -1.11 -4.35
CA THR A 166 -13.38 -0.48 -3.61
C THR A 166 -13.91 0.58 -2.64
N GLN A 167 -13.44 0.55 -1.41
CA GLN A 167 -13.62 1.61 -0.42
C GLN A 167 -12.26 2.22 -0.07
N ILE A 168 -12.20 3.55 -0.08
CA ILE A 168 -11.07 4.30 0.48
C ILE A 168 -11.55 4.92 1.79
N LEU A 169 -10.89 4.59 2.89
CA LEU A 169 -11.23 5.04 4.24
C LEU A 169 -10.15 5.98 4.76
N GLU A 170 -10.55 7.18 5.14
CA GLU A 170 -9.65 8.15 5.79
C GLU A 170 -9.45 7.77 7.27
N VAL A 171 -8.20 7.57 7.68
CA VAL A 171 -7.83 7.26 9.06
C VAL A 171 -7.35 8.52 9.75
N SER A 172 -8.03 8.91 10.82
CA SER A 172 -7.76 10.12 11.59
C SER A 172 -6.65 9.94 12.63
N GLY A 173 -6.49 8.73 13.18
CA GLY A 173 -5.53 8.41 14.23
C GLY A 173 -5.40 6.91 14.50
N TRP A 174 -4.50 6.57 15.40
CA TRP A 174 -4.22 5.18 15.81
C TRP A 174 -5.38 4.55 16.62
N ASP A 175 -6.28 5.35 17.15
CA ASP A 175 -7.47 5.01 17.94
C ASP A 175 -8.78 5.17 17.16
N ASP A 176 -8.71 5.24 15.83
CA ASP A 176 -9.88 5.36 14.96
C ASP A 176 -10.70 4.05 14.98
N GLU A 177 -11.75 4.05 15.80
CA GLU A 177 -12.63 2.89 15.99
C GLU A 177 -13.36 2.51 14.69
N ALA A 178 -13.76 3.48 13.88
CA ALA A 178 -14.44 3.21 12.62
C ALA A 178 -13.51 2.50 11.63
N ALA A 179 -12.25 2.96 11.54
CA ALA A 179 -11.23 2.29 10.75
C ALA A 179 -10.92 0.89 11.28
N TRP A 180 -10.84 0.71 12.59
CA TRP A 180 -10.63 -0.59 13.21
C TRP A 180 -11.75 -1.58 12.86
N HIS A 181 -13.01 -1.16 12.99
CA HIS A 181 -14.16 -2.01 12.66
C HIS A 181 -14.21 -2.36 11.17
N ALA A 182 -13.94 -1.41 10.29
CA ALA A 182 -13.90 -1.67 8.84
C ALA A 182 -12.82 -2.68 8.48
N VAL A 183 -11.61 -2.53 9.03
CA VAL A 183 -10.47 -3.44 8.77
C VAL A 183 -10.72 -4.82 9.34
N THR A 184 -11.21 -4.93 10.59
CA THR A 184 -11.48 -6.24 11.21
C THR A 184 -12.60 -6.97 10.50
N GLY A 185 -13.69 -6.28 10.09
CA GLY A 185 -14.76 -6.85 9.29
C GLY A 185 -14.24 -7.37 7.94
N TRP A 186 -13.39 -6.60 7.27
CA TRP A 186 -12.74 -7.05 6.03
C TRP A 186 -11.89 -8.31 6.24
N VAL A 187 -11.09 -8.33 7.31
CA VAL A 187 -10.22 -9.48 7.66
C VAL A 187 -11.05 -10.73 8.00
N GLU A 188 -12.17 -10.56 8.67
CA GLU A 188 -13.10 -11.66 8.97
C GLU A 188 -13.77 -12.22 7.71
N GLU A 189 -14.03 -11.38 6.70
CA GLU A 189 -14.69 -11.81 5.47
C GLU A 189 -13.72 -12.42 4.45
N TYR A 190 -12.52 -11.89 4.28
CA TYR A 190 -11.63 -12.26 3.18
C TYR A 190 -10.31 -12.93 3.59
N ALA A 191 -9.82 -12.72 4.81
CA ALA A 191 -8.52 -13.27 5.24
C ALA A 191 -8.70 -14.63 5.94
N HIS A 192 -9.31 -15.59 5.24
CA HIS A 192 -9.38 -16.98 5.67
C HIS A 192 -8.16 -17.72 5.12
N GLY A 193 -7.38 -18.35 6.00
CA GLY A 193 -6.28 -19.26 5.71
C GLY A 193 -6.61 -20.64 6.21
#